data_8469199b425a149cc27a3706efe2bca2
#
_entry.id   8469199b425a149cc27a3706efe2bca2
#
_cell.length_a   1.000
_cell.length_b   1.000
_cell.length_c   1.000
_cell.angle_alpha   90.00
_cell.angle_beta   90.00
_cell.angle_gamma   90.00
#
_symmetry.space_group_name_H-M   'P 1'
#
loop_
_entity.id
_entity.type
_entity.pdbx_description
1 polymer ?
#
loop_
_entity_poly.entity_id
_entity_poly.type
_entity_poly.pdbx_seq_one_letter_code
_entity_poly.pdbx_strand_id
1 'polypeptide(L)'
;MSKGVVHISNNTTAQTSPQASRFAYTRLSRFNDCPYAYRLRYIDGNYPDESSLALELGNTLHKIKELVSLALIQGEHPDYQSIENTFRHVGYKGPDKSSGKEEVFLSLDALALKYMDEWYAPDPDSGPSYREKLETFFRALPDEENDPEWTTIAVELPFEIPYRPGVVLYGFIDKVQQNQDGELRIVDYKSSKKVYDESKLKTPLQLFVYHLAVSALFPDCKITDYLYDFVLLGQKQHGGSKGWLKRAETKLNKLLDSIEDCKTSGEYPPKPSPLCHWCPYCATNPNVGSSFNMLCPYFSLWTPQDRKNFSVNRTYDPDLVCQAEEEVKQSMAIHAFTF
;
A
#
# COMPACT_ATOMS: atom_id res chain seq x y z
N MET A 1 -35.02 -1.77 17.06
CA MET A 1 -34.72 -1.06 15.78
C MET A 1 -33.67 -1.91 15.08
N SER A 2 -34.00 -2.53 13.96
CA SER A 2 -33.12 -3.47 13.26
C SER A 2 -31.93 -2.71 12.68
N LYS A 3 -30.72 -3.04 13.13
CA LYS A 3 -29.46 -2.58 12.53
C LYS A 3 -29.32 -3.27 11.17
N GLY A 4 -29.72 -2.58 10.11
CA GLY A 4 -29.58 -3.10 8.76
C GLY A 4 -28.12 -3.12 8.34
N VAL A 5 -27.63 -4.31 7.99
CA VAL A 5 -26.44 -4.45 7.18
C VAL A 5 -26.71 -3.71 5.87
N VAL A 6 -25.94 -2.67 5.59
CA VAL A 6 -26.03 -1.94 4.33
C VAL A 6 -25.50 -2.85 3.22
N HIS A 7 -26.38 -3.64 2.61
CA HIS A 7 -26.11 -4.24 1.32
C HIS A 7 -26.16 -3.13 0.27
N ILE A 8 -24.99 -2.60 -0.06
CA ILE A 8 -24.86 -1.70 -1.21
C ILE A 8 -25.05 -2.58 -2.45
N SER A 9 -26.27 -2.60 -2.98
CA SER A 9 -26.53 -3.15 -4.30
C SER A 9 -25.76 -2.30 -5.31
N ASN A 10 -24.72 -2.87 -5.91
CA ASN A 10 -23.93 -2.30 -6.99
C ASN A 10 -24.81 -2.16 -8.27
N ASN A 11 -25.71 -1.20 -8.26
CA ASN A 11 -26.47 -0.78 -9.46
C ASN A 11 -26.12 0.64 -9.87
N THR A 12 -24.83 0.93 -9.91
CA THR A 12 -24.34 2.07 -10.70
C THR A 12 -23.37 1.48 -11.72
N THR A 13 -23.91 0.85 -12.74
CA THR A 13 -23.20 0.66 -14.02
C THR A 13 -23.02 2.04 -14.63
N ALA A 14 -22.05 2.81 -14.12
CA ALA A 14 -21.46 3.88 -14.88
C ALA A 14 -20.93 3.21 -16.14
N GLN A 15 -21.48 3.54 -17.30
CA GLN A 15 -20.89 3.20 -18.59
C GLN A 15 -19.51 3.84 -18.64
N THR A 16 -18.52 3.17 -18.08
CA THR A 16 -17.12 3.52 -18.26
C THR A 16 -16.81 3.28 -19.72
N SER A 17 -16.50 4.36 -20.44
CA SER A 17 -16.01 4.23 -21.80
C SER A 17 -14.83 3.23 -21.82
N PRO A 18 -14.63 2.42 -22.88
CA PRO A 18 -13.61 1.38 -22.92
C PRO A 18 -12.15 1.85 -22.75
N GLN A 19 -11.91 3.12 -22.58
CA GLN A 19 -10.60 3.77 -22.53
C GLN A 19 -10.24 4.45 -21.21
N ALA A 20 -11.05 4.35 -20.16
CA ALA A 20 -10.73 5.01 -18.90
C ALA A 20 -9.49 4.39 -18.22
N SER A 21 -8.49 5.22 -17.90
CA SER A 21 -7.33 4.80 -17.11
C SER A 21 -7.72 4.59 -15.66
N ARG A 22 -7.42 3.41 -15.11
CA ARG A 22 -7.76 3.03 -13.73
C ARG A 22 -6.54 3.11 -12.83
N PHE A 23 -6.68 3.76 -11.68
CA PHE A 23 -5.59 3.97 -10.74
C PHE A 23 -6.00 3.57 -9.31
N ALA A 24 -5.27 2.59 -8.75
CA ALA A 24 -5.20 2.42 -7.30
C ALA A 24 -4.16 3.38 -6.70
N TYR A 25 -4.27 3.68 -5.42
CA TYR A 25 -3.27 4.51 -4.73
C TYR A 25 -1.84 3.95 -4.88
N THR A 26 -1.67 2.65 -4.75
CA THR A 26 -0.36 1.98 -4.92
C THR A 26 0.26 2.24 -6.29
N ARG A 27 -0.56 2.28 -7.34
CA ARG A 27 -0.10 2.61 -8.70
C ARG A 27 0.34 4.07 -8.81
N LEU A 28 -0.41 4.99 -8.21
CA LEU A 28 -0.07 6.41 -8.14
C LEU A 28 1.21 6.64 -7.32
N SER A 29 1.34 5.97 -6.18
CA SER A 29 2.53 6.05 -5.34
C SER A 29 3.77 5.56 -6.08
N ARG A 30 3.69 4.44 -6.79
CA ARG A 30 4.81 3.91 -7.59
C ARG A 30 5.30 4.94 -8.63
N PHE A 31 4.40 5.63 -9.31
CA PHE A 31 4.79 6.69 -10.25
C PHE A 31 5.42 7.89 -9.53
N ASN A 32 4.84 8.32 -8.42
CA ASN A 32 5.39 9.41 -7.62
C ASN A 32 6.80 9.10 -7.09
N ASP A 33 7.06 7.84 -6.74
CA ASP A 33 8.37 7.38 -6.26
C ASP A 33 9.37 7.31 -7.41
N CYS A 34 9.00 6.70 -8.54
CA CYS A 34 9.85 6.62 -9.72
C CYS A 34 9.03 6.33 -10.98
N PRO A 35 8.90 7.28 -11.94
CA PRO A 35 8.22 7.03 -13.21
C PRO A 35 8.80 5.85 -14.00
N TYR A 36 10.13 5.65 -13.97
CA TYR A 36 10.77 4.52 -14.65
C TYR A 36 10.35 3.16 -14.05
N ALA A 37 10.30 3.03 -12.72
CA ALA A 37 9.81 1.81 -12.06
C ALA A 37 8.30 1.59 -12.31
N TYR A 38 7.52 2.66 -12.46
CA TYR A 38 6.13 2.58 -12.88
C TYR A 38 6.00 2.03 -14.30
N ARG A 39 6.81 2.52 -15.26
CA ARG A 39 6.86 2.01 -16.62
C ARG A 39 7.15 0.52 -16.64
N LEU A 40 8.24 0.09 -16.00
CA LEU A 40 8.62 -1.31 -15.96
C LEU A 40 7.47 -2.21 -15.48
N ARG A 41 6.74 -1.78 -14.45
CA ARG A 41 5.66 -2.59 -13.88
C ARG A 41 4.37 -2.53 -14.71
N TYR A 42 3.88 -1.34 -15.04
CA TYR A 42 2.52 -1.14 -15.52
C TYR A 42 2.40 -0.90 -17.02
N ILE A 43 3.48 -0.62 -17.70
CA ILE A 43 3.54 -0.45 -19.16
C ILE A 43 4.20 -1.64 -19.80
N ASP A 44 5.39 -2.03 -19.30
CA ASP A 44 6.19 -3.12 -19.85
C ASP A 44 5.77 -4.50 -19.28
N GLY A 45 4.91 -4.52 -18.26
CA GLY A 45 4.34 -5.77 -17.72
C GLY A 45 5.29 -6.60 -16.86
N ASN A 46 6.36 -6.03 -16.33
CA ASN A 46 7.31 -6.73 -15.48
C ASN A 46 6.80 -6.75 -14.02
N TYR A 47 6.25 -7.87 -13.59
CA TYR A 47 5.72 -8.08 -12.24
C TYR A 47 6.63 -9.04 -11.47
N PRO A 48 7.69 -8.54 -10.81
CA PRO A 48 8.52 -9.39 -9.98
C PRO A 48 7.74 -9.93 -8.79
N ASP A 49 8.04 -11.16 -8.40
CA ASP A 49 7.60 -11.72 -7.13
C ASP A 49 8.28 -10.96 -5.99
N GLU A 50 7.60 -9.96 -5.49
CA GLU A 50 8.04 -9.20 -4.34
C GLU A 50 7.58 -9.94 -3.08
N SER A 51 8.46 -10.74 -2.49
CA SER A 51 8.21 -11.39 -1.20
C SER A 51 9.17 -10.79 -0.18
N SER A 52 8.63 -10.22 0.89
CA SER A 52 9.39 -9.71 2.02
C SER A 52 8.59 -9.89 3.31
N LEU A 53 9.29 -10.01 4.43
CA LEU A 53 8.64 -10.11 5.73
C LEU A 53 7.65 -8.96 5.96
N ALA A 54 8.04 -7.74 5.64
CA ALA A 54 7.19 -6.57 5.83
C ALA A 54 5.89 -6.64 5.03
N LEU A 55 5.93 -7.16 3.79
CA LEU A 55 4.76 -7.30 2.94
C LEU A 55 3.85 -8.44 3.43
N GLU A 56 4.41 -9.64 3.65
CA GLU A 56 3.62 -10.80 4.06
C GLU A 56 3.02 -10.60 5.44
N LEU A 57 3.81 -10.10 6.39
CA LEU A 57 3.32 -9.75 7.72
C LEU A 57 2.26 -8.65 7.66
N GLY A 58 2.48 -7.60 6.86
CA GLY A 58 1.52 -6.52 6.68
C GLY A 58 0.16 -7.05 6.22
N ASN A 59 0.13 -7.86 5.18
CA ASN A 59 -1.10 -8.48 4.67
C ASN A 59 -1.78 -9.35 5.74
N THR A 60 -1.00 -10.13 6.50
CA THR A 60 -1.53 -10.96 7.61
C THR A 60 -2.20 -10.10 8.68
N LEU A 61 -1.57 -8.99 9.09
CA LEU A 61 -2.12 -8.10 10.12
C LEU A 61 -3.39 -7.39 9.65
N HIS A 62 -3.44 -6.96 8.39
CA HIS A 62 -4.67 -6.40 7.79
C HIS A 62 -5.79 -7.44 7.81
N LYS A 63 -5.52 -8.70 7.45
CA LYS A 63 -6.53 -9.77 7.50
C LYS A 63 -7.04 -10.01 8.91
N ILE A 64 -6.18 -10.02 9.94
CA ILE A 64 -6.61 -10.16 11.33
C ILE A 64 -7.55 -9.01 11.72
N LYS A 65 -7.15 -7.76 11.42
CA LYS A 65 -7.98 -6.58 11.72
C LYS A 65 -9.32 -6.61 10.96
N GLU A 66 -9.32 -7.09 9.72
CA GLU A 66 -10.55 -7.32 8.94
C GLU A 66 -11.48 -8.28 9.64
N LEU A 67 -10.99 -9.47 10.08
CA LEU A 67 -11.84 -10.49 10.73
C LEU A 67 -12.41 -10.00 12.03
N VAL A 68 -11.61 -9.34 12.87
CA VAL A 68 -12.08 -8.71 14.11
C VAL A 68 -13.19 -7.69 13.82
N SER A 69 -12.92 -6.79 12.89
CA SER A 69 -13.89 -5.73 12.55
C SER A 69 -15.18 -6.28 11.93
N LEU A 70 -15.11 -7.36 11.16
CA LEU A 70 -16.30 -8.02 10.60
C LEU A 70 -17.18 -8.62 11.70
N ALA A 71 -16.59 -9.31 12.68
CA ALA A 71 -17.34 -9.85 13.82
C ALA A 71 -18.06 -8.71 14.57
N LEU A 72 -17.37 -7.60 14.83
CA LEU A 72 -17.97 -6.44 15.49
C LEU A 72 -19.14 -5.83 14.70
N ILE A 73 -19.00 -5.69 13.37
CA ILE A 73 -20.09 -5.20 12.50
C ILE A 73 -21.31 -6.12 12.56
N GLN A 74 -21.10 -7.45 12.68
CA GLN A 74 -22.16 -8.44 12.82
C GLN A 74 -22.78 -8.47 14.23
N GLY A 75 -22.20 -7.74 15.17
CA GLY A 75 -22.62 -7.72 16.58
C GLY A 75 -22.15 -8.95 17.35
N GLU A 76 -21.13 -9.62 16.83
CA GLU A 76 -20.50 -10.77 17.46
C GLU A 76 -19.30 -10.32 18.30
N HIS A 77 -19.01 -11.06 19.37
CA HIS A 77 -17.78 -10.86 20.14
C HIS A 77 -16.65 -11.66 19.47
N PRO A 78 -15.57 -11.02 18.98
CA PRO A 78 -14.46 -11.75 18.37
C PRO A 78 -13.80 -12.70 19.37
N ASP A 79 -13.58 -13.95 18.96
CA ASP A 79 -12.73 -14.87 19.72
C ASP A 79 -11.25 -14.55 19.44
N TYR A 80 -10.73 -13.56 20.17
CA TYR A 80 -9.35 -13.10 20.02
C TYR A 80 -8.33 -14.20 20.21
N GLN A 81 -8.55 -15.12 21.13
CA GLN A 81 -7.64 -16.24 21.39
C GLN A 81 -7.62 -17.22 20.24
N SER A 82 -8.77 -17.54 19.66
CA SER A 82 -8.87 -18.41 18.49
C SER A 82 -8.24 -17.76 17.26
N ILE A 83 -8.48 -16.47 17.05
CA ILE A 83 -7.85 -15.70 15.97
C ILE A 83 -6.33 -15.72 16.13
N GLU A 84 -5.82 -15.39 17.32
CA GLU A 84 -4.38 -15.39 17.59
C GLU A 84 -3.76 -16.78 17.36
N ASN A 85 -4.35 -17.85 17.90
CA ASN A 85 -3.84 -19.21 17.73
C ASN A 85 -3.82 -19.64 16.25
N THR A 86 -4.88 -19.30 15.50
CA THR A 86 -4.97 -19.60 14.09
C THR A 86 -3.84 -18.93 13.31
N PHE A 87 -3.68 -17.63 13.47
CA PHE A 87 -2.64 -16.89 12.72
C PHE A 87 -1.23 -17.19 13.21
N ARG A 88 -1.03 -17.48 14.49
CA ARG A 88 0.31 -17.87 15.00
C ARG A 88 0.77 -19.23 14.49
N HIS A 89 -0.09 -20.24 14.52
CA HIS A 89 0.36 -21.63 14.42
C HIS A 89 -0.16 -22.38 13.19
N VAL A 90 -1.32 -22.00 12.65
CA VAL A 90 -1.97 -22.75 11.56
C VAL A 90 -1.84 -22.04 10.22
N GLY A 91 -1.97 -20.72 10.22
CA GLY A 91 -2.17 -19.91 9.03
C GLY A 91 -3.66 -19.75 8.71
N TYR A 92 -3.97 -18.96 7.69
CA TYR A 92 -5.34 -18.67 7.32
C TYR A 92 -5.60 -19.02 5.85
N LYS A 93 -6.76 -19.59 5.60
CA LYS A 93 -7.29 -19.88 4.28
C LYS A 93 -8.74 -19.40 4.22
N GLY A 94 -9.05 -18.57 3.26
CA GLY A 94 -10.40 -18.07 3.11
C GLY A 94 -10.64 -17.43 1.76
N PRO A 95 -11.86 -16.96 1.48
CA PRO A 95 -12.18 -16.30 0.22
C PRO A 95 -11.54 -14.90 0.17
N ASP A 96 -10.89 -14.59 -0.93
CA ASP A 96 -10.57 -13.21 -1.31
C ASP A 96 -11.84 -12.55 -1.85
N LYS A 97 -12.29 -11.52 -1.16
CA LYS A 97 -13.52 -10.80 -1.50
C LYS A 97 -13.43 -10.06 -2.84
N SER A 98 -12.22 -9.71 -3.28
CA SER A 98 -12.02 -8.94 -4.50
C SER A 98 -12.03 -9.79 -5.76
N SER A 99 -11.48 -11.00 -5.69
CA SER A 99 -11.30 -11.88 -6.84
C SER A 99 -12.15 -13.14 -6.81
N GLY A 100 -12.76 -13.47 -5.67
CA GLY A 100 -13.47 -14.73 -5.44
C GLY A 100 -12.54 -15.96 -5.42
N LYS A 101 -11.23 -15.75 -5.44
CA LYS A 101 -10.21 -16.81 -5.32
C LYS A 101 -9.93 -17.12 -3.86
N GLU A 102 -9.22 -18.21 -3.62
CA GLU A 102 -8.74 -18.53 -2.29
C GLU A 102 -7.55 -17.64 -1.91
N GLU A 103 -7.63 -17.04 -0.75
CA GLU A 103 -6.60 -16.24 -0.12
C GLU A 103 -5.90 -17.08 0.94
N VAL A 104 -4.57 -17.14 0.91
CA VAL A 104 -3.78 -17.98 1.81
C VAL A 104 -2.71 -17.13 2.49
N PHE A 105 -2.69 -17.17 3.82
CA PHE A 105 -1.67 -16.54 4.64
C PHE A 105 -0.87 -17.62 5.40
N LEU A 106 0.44 -17.51 5.34
CA LEU A 106 1.32 -18.34 6.16
C LEU A 106 1.08 -18.01 7.64
N SER A 107 1.28 -19.02 8.52
CA SER A 107 1.31 -18.76 9.95
C SER A 107 2.49 -17.86 10.32
N LEU A 108 2.37 -17.16 11.43
CA LEU A 108 3.46 -16.34 11.95
C LEU A 108 4.69 -17.17 12.30
N ASP A 109 4.51 -18.42 12.74
CA ASP A 109 5.61 -19.37 12.95
C ASP A 109 6.32 -19.71 11.63
N ALA A 110 5.58 -19.91 10.54
CA ALA A 110 6.16 -20.16 9.24
C ALA A 110 6.89 -18.92 8.68
N LEU A 111 6.33 -17.71 8.91
CA LEU A 111 7.00 -16.45 8.57
C LEU A 111 8.29 -16.28 9.39
N ALA A 112 8.27 -16.63 10.68
CA ALA A 112 9.44 -16.58 11.55
C ALA A 112 10.57 -17.50 11.07
N LEU A 113 10.22 -18.68 10.56
CA LEU A 113 11.20 -19.62 9.97
C LEU A 113 11.71 -19.11 8.62
N LYS A 114 10.84 -18.56 7.78
CA LYS A 114 11.20 -18.05 6.45
C LYS A 114 12.12 -16.83 6.50
N TYR A 115 11.93 -15.96 7.50
CA TYR A 115 12.64 -14.68 7.65
C TYR A 115 13.35 -14.57 9.00
N MET A 116 14.02 -15.62 9.45
CA MET A 116 14.55 -15.77 10.80
C MET A 116 15.43 -14.59 11.25
N ASP A 117 16.32 -14.14 10.39
CA ASP A 117 17.25 -13.04 10.71
C ASP A 117 16.53 -11.70 10.94
N GLU A 118 15.50 -11.40 10.14
CA GLU A 118 14.72 -10.18 10.29
C GLU A 118 13.71 -10.26 11.44
N TRP A 119 13.20 -11.48 11.71
CA TRP A 119 12.14 -11.70 12.69
C TRP A 119 12.60 -11.46 14.13
N TYR A 120 13.80 -11.96 14.44
CA TYR A 120 14.37 -11.90 15.80
C TYR A 120 15.32 -10.73 16.00
N ALA A 121 15.84 -10.14 14.95
CA ALA A 121 16.75 -9.01 15.07
C ALA A 121 16.04 -7.79 15.66
N PRO A 122 16.59 -7.15 16.69
CA PRO A 122 16.14 -5.84 17.10
C PRO A 122 16.41 -4.86 15.94
N ASP A 123 15.45 -3.98 15.67
CA ASP A 123 15.67 -2.93 14.69
C ASP A 123 16.59 -1.86 15.30
N PRO A 124 17.79 -1.63 14.73
CA PRO A 124 18.73 -0.66 15.29
C PRO A 124 18.16 0.75 15.43
N ASP A 125 17.19 1.10 14.58
CA ASP A 125 16.58 2.42 14.54
C ASP A 125 15.23 2.51 15.25
N SER A 126 14.50 1.38 15.38
CA SER A 126 13.12 1.36 15.89
C SER A 126 12.91 0.50 17.15
N GLY A 127 13.97 -0.08 17.70
CA GLY A 127 13.94 -0.81 18.97
C GLY A 127 13.48 -2.27 18.83
N PRO A 128 12.27 -2.67 19.28
CA PRO A 128 11.89 -4.07 19.40
C PRO A 128 11.88 -4.84 18.07
N SER A 129 12.17 -6.14 18.13
CA SER A 129 12.04 -7.09 17.01
C SER A 129 10.58 -7.20 16.53
N TYR A 130 10.36 -7.80 15.36
CA TYR A 130 8.99 -8.10 14.89
C TYR A 130 8.24 -8.99 15.85
N ARG A 131 8.91 -9.96 16.47
CA ARG A 131 8.34 -10.86 17.47
C ARG A 131 7.73 -10.05 18.64
N GLU A 132 8.51 -9.12 19.20
CA GLU A 132 8.05 -8.31 20.34
C GLU A 132 6.93 -7.33 19.95
N LYS A 133 6.96 -6.80 18.74
CA LYS A 133 5.90 -5.94 18.21
C LYS A 133 4.60 -6.69 18.01
N LEU A 134 4.64 -7.97 17.64
CA LEU A 134 3.45 -8.81 17.52
C LEU A 134 2.75 -9.03 18.86
N GLU A 135 3.48 -9.14 19.96
CA GLU A 135 2.86 -9.21 21.30
C GLU A 135 2.07 -7.92 21.60
N THR A 136 2.60 -6.77 21.17
CA THR A 136 1.88 -5.48 21.29
C THR A 136 0.61 -5.47 20.44
N PHE A 137 0.71 -5.96 19.20
CA PHE A 137 -0.42 -6.06 18.28
C PHE A 137 -1.56 -6.91 18.85
N PHE A 138 -1.27 -8.16 19.25
CA PHE A 138 -2.31 -9.05 19.78
C PHE A 138 -2.93 -8.55 21.09
N ARG A 139 -2.14 -7.90 21.93
CA ARG A 139 -2.64 -7.27 23.16
C ARG A 139 -3.61 -6.11 22.86
N ALA A 140 -3.40 -5.39 21.77
CA ALA A 140 -4.23 -4.25 21.40
C ALA A 140 -5.51 -4.63 20.63
N LEU A 141 -5.65 -5.87 20.15
CA LEU A 141 -6.82 -6.30 19.38
C LEU A 141 -8.16 -6.04 20.10
N PRO A 142 -8.31 -6.29 21.41
CA PRO A 142 -9.57 -6.02 22.14
C PRO A 142 -9.95 -4.53 22.19
N ASP A 143 -8.98 -3.62 22.00
CA ASP A 143 -9.25 -2.17 22.01
C ASP A 143 -10.14 -1.73 20.84
N GLU A 144 -10.27 -2.56 19.79
CA GLU A 144 -11.20 -2.34 18.69
C GLU A 144 -12.65 -2.27 19.15
N GLU A 145 -13.01 -3.04 20.20
CA GLU A 145 -14.36 -3.04 20.80
C GLU A 145 -14.59 -1.86 21.74
N ASN A 146 -13.50 -1.30 22.25
CA ASN A 146 -13.54 -0.34 23.36
C ASN A 146 -13.44 1.12 22.89
N ASP A 147 -13.63 1.40 21.59
CA ASP A 147 -13.72 2.79 21.13
C ASP A 147 -15.13 3.33 21.46
N PRO A 148 -15.29 4.12 22.54
CA PRO A 148 -16.60 4.56 23.00
C PRO A 148 -17.24 5.60 22.07
N GLU A 149 -16.45 6.22 21.19
CA GLU A 149 -16.89 7.31 20.34
C GLU A 149 -17.19 6.84 18.93
N TRP A 150 -16.54 5.77 18.46
CA TRP A 150 -16.56 5.36 17.07
C TRP A 150 -16.97 3.89 16.87
N THR A 151 -18.01 3.67 16.11
CA THR A 151 -18.46 2.33 15.71
C THR A 151 -18.00 1.99 14.31
N THR A 152 -17.41 0.82 14.10
CA THR A 152 -17.02 0.36 12.76
C THR A 152 -18.27 0.02 11.94
N ILE A 153 -18.38 0.63 10.75
CA ILE A 153 -19.50 0.44 9.83
C ILE A 153 -19.12 -0.27 8.53
N ALA A 154 -17.84 -0.20 8.15
CA ALA A 154 -17.31 -0.90 6.98
C ALA A 154 -15.84 -1.24 7.18
N VAL A 155 -15.41 -2.34 6.56
CA VAL A 155 -14.01 -2.83 6.54
C VAL A 155 -13.72 -3.43 5.18
N GLU A 156 -12.49 -3.27 4.69
CA GLU A 156 -12.07 -3.64 3.34
C GLU A 156 -13.13 -3.19 2.32
N LEU A 157 -13.57 -1.92 2.45
CA LEU A 157 -14.64 -1.36 1.65
C LEU A 157 -14.18 -1.13 0.22
N PRO A 158 -14.67 -1.91 -0.76
CA PRO A 158 -14.29 -1.72 -2.15
C PRO A 158 -14.87 -0.42 -2.70
N PHE A 159 -14.09 0.26 -3.54
CA PHE A 159 -14.58 1.41 -4.27
C PHE A 159 -14.06 1.45 -5.70
N GLU A 160 -14.87 2.00 -6.58
CA GLU A 160 -14.52 2.39 -7.93
C GLU A 160 -15.30 3.66 -8.26
N ILE A 161 -14.60 4.79 -8.37
CA ILE A 161 -15.22 6.09 -8.56
C ILE A 161 -14.63 6.83 -9.77
N PRO A 162 -15.46 7.49 -10.60
CA PRO A 162 -14.96 8.41 -11.60
C PRO A 162 -14.37 9.64 -10.89
N TYR A 163 -13.17 10.05 -11.30
CA TYR A 163 -12.51 11.22 -10.70
C TYR A 163 -12.48 12.42 -11.65
N ARG A 164 -12.03 12.20 -12.87
CA ARG A 164 -12.06 13.19 -13.97
C ARG A 164 -12.24 12.46 -15.30
N PRO A 165 -12.56 13.17 -16.41
CA PRO A 165 -12.72 12.52 -17.70
C PRO A 165 -11.58 11.57 -18.04
N GLY A 166 -11.89 10.31 -18.33
CA GLY A 166 -10.92 9.26 -18.63
C GLY A 166 -10.14 8.70 -17.44
N VAL A 167 -10.45 9.08 -16.19
CA VAL A 167 -9.75 8.60 -14.98
C VAL A 167 -10.73 8.03 -13.96
N VAL A 168 -10.47 6.80 -13.55
CA VAL A 168 -11.19 6.10 -12.47
C VAL A 168 -10.22 5.78 -11.34
N LEU A 169 -10.61 6.09 -10.12
CA LEU A 169 -9.90 5.68 -8.90
C LEU A 169 -10.59 4.44 -8.33
N TYR A 170 -9.79 3.46 -7.92
CA TYR A 170 -10.31 2.21 -7.34
C TYR A 170 -9.42 1.70 -6.23
N GLY A 171 -9.97 0.84 -5.37
CA GLY A 171 -9.23 0.21 -4.29
C GLY A 171 -10.13 -0.30 -3.19
N PHE A 172 -9.52 -0.45 -2.02
CA PHE A 172 -10.19 -0.85 -0.79
C PHE A 172 -9.83 0.14 0.31
N ILE A 173 -10.80 0.46 1.15
CA ILE A 173 -10.59 1.29 2.34
C ILE A 173 -10.54 0.34 3.53
N ASP A 174 -9.45 0.35 4.27
CA ASP A 174 -9.21 -0.62 5.34
C ASP A 174 -10.36 -0.60 6.36
N LYS A 175 -10.80 0.61 6.80
CA LYS A 175 -11.89 0.74 7.76
C LYS A 175 -12.59 2.09 7.69
N VAL A 176 -13.91 2.08 7.83
CA VAL A 176 -14.75 3.28 8.04
C VAL A 176 -15.50 3.13 9.35
N GLN A 177 -15.47 4.18 10.16
CA GLN A 177 -16.15 4.26 11.43
C GLN A 177 -17.12 5.43 11.44
N GLN A 178 -18.17 5.34 12.28
CA GLN A 178 -19.17 6.39 12.47
C GLN A 178 -19.31 6.70 13.97
N ASN A 179 -19.41 7.99 14.31
CA ASN A 179 -19.69 8.45 15.66
C ASN A 179 -21.21 8.58 15.90
N GLN A 180 -21.59 8.98 17.11
CA GLN A 180 -23.00 9.15 17.50
C GLN A 180 -23.71 10.28 16.74
N ASP A 181 -22.96 11.26 16.23
CA ASP A 181 -23.47 12.39 15.44
C ASP A 181 -23.63 12.03 13.95
N GLY A 182 -23.27 10.79 13.56
CA GLY A 182 -23.31 10.34 12.16
C GLY A 182 -22.11 10.79 11.33
N GLU A 183 -21.10 11.42 11.94
CA GLU A 183 -19.87 11.78 11.25
C GLU A 183 -18.96 10.57 11.03
N LEU A 184 -18.12 10.62 9.99
CA LEU A 184 -17.27 9.49 9.58
C LEU A 184 -15.80 9.73 9.90
N ARG A 185 -15.11 8.65 10.28
CA ARG A 185 -13.67 8.51 10.37
C ARG A 185 -13.20 7.49 9.34
N ILE A 186 -12.15 7.84 8.61
CA ILE A 186 -11.42 6.92 7.73
C ILE A 186 -10.18 6.44 8.48
N VAL A 187 -10.00 5.13 8.57
CA VAL A 187 -8.82 4.51 9.20
C VAL A 187 -8.05 3.73 8.16
N ASP A 188 -6.74 3.90 8.16
CA ASP A 188 -5.78 3.19 7.31
C ASP A 188 -4.75 2.50 8.20
N TYR A 189 -4.65 1.18 8.09
CA TYR A 189 -3.72 0.37 8.87
C TYR A 189 -2.30 0.42 8.32
N LYS A 190 -1.33 0.53 9.21
CA LYS A 190 0.09 0.54 8.87
C LYS A 190 0.87 -0.48 9.69
N SER A 191 1.55 -1.38 8.99
CA SER A 191 2.46 -2.38 9.57
C SER A 191 3.91 -1.88 9.62
N SER A 192 4.14 -0.57 9.45
CA SER A 192 5.47 0.00 9.46
C SER A 192 6.09 0.00 10.86
N LYS A 193 7.42 -0.10 10.92
CA LYS A 193 8.20 -0.09 12.16
C LYS A 193 8.30 1.30 12.81
N LYS A 194 7.93 2.35 12.09
CA LYS A 194 7.98 3.76 12.54
C LYS A 194 6.70 4.46 12.16
N VAL A 195 6.26 5.38 13.01
CA VAL A 195 5.17 6.32 12.70
C VAL A 195 5.60 7.31 11.61
N TYR A 196 4.65 7.96 11.00
CA TYR A 196 4.94 8.97 9.98
C TYR A 196 5.46 10.26 10.60
N ASP A 197 6.38 10.90 9.90
CA ASP A 197 6.77 12.27 10.20
C ASP A 197 5.66 13.27 9.80
N GLU A 198 5.76 14.49 10.32
CA GLU A 198 4.78 15.53 10.03
C GLU A 198 4.61 15.82 8.54
N SER A 199 5.65 15.65 7.73
CA SER A 199 5.60 15.96 6.29
C SER A 199 4.65 15.02 5.56
N LYS A 200 4.65 13.74 5.93
CA LYS A 200 3.71 12.74 5.41
C LYS A 200 2.28 12.98 5.89
N LEU A 201 2.12 13.42 7.13
CA LEU A 201 0.80 13.68 7.72
C LEU A 201 0.15 14.95 7.19
N LYS A 202 0.92 15.94 6.73
CA LYS A 202 0.39 17.25 6.27
C LYS A 202 -0.53 17.16 5.05
N THR A 203 -0.23 16.25 4.11
CA THR A 203 -1.00 16.12 2.85
C THR A 203 -1.02 14.65 2.40
N PRO A 204 -1.72 13.80 3.14
CA PRO A 204 -1.73 12.35 2.91
C PRO A 204 -2.56 11.98 1.69
N LEU A 205 -1.91 11.67 0.56
CA LEU A 205 -2.59 11.39 -0.70
C LEU A 205 -3.47 10.14 -0.65
N GLN A 206 -3.08 9.11 0.10
CA GLN A 206 -3.88 7.88 0.28
C GLN A 206 -5.21 8.19 0.94
N LEU A 207 -5.17 8.91 2.08
CA LEU A 207 -6.39 9.32 2.79
C LEU A 207 -7.25 10.27 1.97
N PHE A 208 -6.65 11.05 1.05
CA PHE A 208 -7.41 11.87 0.11
C PHE A 208 -8.17 11.02 -0.91
N VAL A 209 -7.56 9.99 -1.47
CA VAL A 209 -8.25 9.05 -2.37
C VAL A 209 -9.39 8.36 -1.63
N TYR A 210 -9.17 7.95 -0.38
CA TYR A 210 -10.21 7.38 0.47
C TYR A 210 -11.33 8.41 0.82
N HIS A 211 -10.95 9.66 1.07
CA HIS A 211 -11.94 10.74 1.27
C HIS A 211 -12.89 10.89 0.07
N LEU A 212 -12.36 10.89 -1.15
CA LEU A 212 -13.17 10.96 -2.36
C LEU A 212 -14.13 9.77 -2.48
N ALA A 213 -13.63 8.57 -2.18
CA ALA A 213 -14.42 7.35 -2.23
C ALA A 213 -15.52 7.33 -1.17
N VAL A 214 -15.19 7.64 0.09
CA VAL A 214 -16.18 7.68 1.19
C VAL A 214 -17.21 8.78 0.95
N SER A 215 -16.81 9.96 0.44
CA SER A 215 -17.76 11.02 0.09
C SER A 215 -18.74 10.61 -1.03
N ALA A 216 -18.28 9.78 -1.97
CA ALA A 216 -19.15 9.26 -3.03
C ALA A 216 -20.09 8.14 -2.54
N LEU A 217 -19.60 7.28 -1.63
CA LEU A 217 -20.36 6.14 -1.09
C LEU A 217 -21.35 6.54 0.01
N PHE A 218 -21.02 7.60 0.77
CA PHE A 218 -21.83 8.12 1.90
C PHE A 218 -22.06 9.62 1.75
N PRO A 219 -22.84 10.05 0.72
CA PRO A 219 -22.97 11.47 0.36
C PRO A 219 -23.61 12.33 1.43
N ASP A 220 -24.43 11.74 2.31
CA ASP A 220 -25.14 12.43 3.38
C ASP A 220 -24.33 12.53 4.69
N CYS A 221 -23.14 11.90 4.73
CA CYS A 221 -22.30 11.88 5.92
C CYS A 221 -21.10 12.81 5.78
N LYS A 222 -20.75 13.48 6.87
CA LYS A 222 -19.56 14.33 6.93
C LYS A 222 -18.36 13.53 7.42
N ILE A 223 -17.24 13.59 6.71
CA ILE A 223 -15.98 13.00 7.14
C ILE A 223 -15.23 14.04 7.98
N THR A 224 -15.00 13.74 9.24
CA THR A 224 -14.39 14.66 10.21
C THR A 224 -13.02 14.20 10.70
N ASP A 225 -12.68 12.91 10.53
CA ASP A 225 -11.42 12.38 11.04
C ASP A 225 -10.76 11.42 10.06
N TYR A 226 -9.42 11.41 10.07
CA TYR A 226 -8.56 10.61 9.22
C TYR A 226 -7.42 10.05 10.06
N LEU A 227 -7.34 8.73 10.17
CA LEU A 227 -6.49 8.07 11.12
C LEU A 227 -5.55 7.06 10.46
N TYR A 228 -4.27 7.15 10.76
CA TYR A 228 -3.32 6.07 10.57
C TYR A 228 -3.21 5.26 11.86
N ASP A 229 -3.47 3.96 11.78
CA ASP A 229 -3.29 3.03 12.90
C ASP A 229 -2.03 2.19 12.65
N PHE A 230 -0.97 2.48 13.39
CA PHE A 230 0.31 1.77 13.32
C PHE A 230 0.24 0.53 14.20
N VAL A 231 -0.35 -0.51 13.65
CA VAL A 231 -0.78 -1.72 14.38
C VAL A 231 0.36 -2.44 15.12
N LEU A 232 1.58 -2.44 14.58
CA LEU A 232 2.76 -3.03 15.24
C LEU A 232 3.33 -2.16 16.37
N LEU A 233 2.91 -0.91 16.47
CA LEU A 233 3.40 0.04 17.46
C LEU A 233 2.35 0.36 18.52
N GLY A 234 1.08 -0.03 18.30
CA GLY A 234 -0.03 0.39 19.13
C GLY A 234 -0.22 1.91 19.16
N GLN A 235 0.13 2.59 18.06
CA GLN A 235 0.10 4.05 17.97
C GLN A 235 -0.82 4.51 16.85
N LYS A 236 -1.51 5.62 17.09
CA LYS A 236 -2.43 6.23 16.13
C LYS A 236 -1.99 7.67 15.83
N GLN A 237 -2.09 8.08 14.56
CA GLN A 237 -1.78 9.45 14.13
C GLN A 237 -2.89 9.99 13.23
N HIS A 238 -3.31 11.22 13.52
CA HIS A 238 -4.27 11.91 12.65
C HIS A 238 -3.58 12.48 11.42
N GLY A 239 -4.18 12.26 10.25
CA GLY A 239 -3.71 12.78 8.98
C GLY A 239 -4.43 14.08 8.60
N GLY A 240 -3.72 14.91 7.86
CA GLY A 240 -4.29 16.15 7.30
C GLY A 240 -4.11 17.37 8.20
N SER A 241 -3.51 18.41 7.68
CA SER A 241 -3.43 19.74 8.31
C SER A 241 -4.45 20.69 7.67
N LYS A 242 -4.73 21.83 8.27
CA LYS A 242 -5.70 22.80 7.73
C LYS A 242 -5.56 23.00 6.21
N GLY A 243 -6.66 22.80 5.47
CA GLY A 243 -6.72 22.96 4.02
C GLY A 243 -5.98 21.86 3.21
N TRP A 244 -5.70 20.71 3.82
CA TRP A 244 -4.96 19.63 3.19
C TRP A 244 -5.68 18.98 2.00
N LEU A 245 -7.01 18.90 2.03
CA LEU A 245 -7.81 18.31 0.96
C LEU A 245 -7.53 18.99 -0.38
N LYS A 246 -7.56 20.35 -0.42
CA LYS A 246 -7.24 21.09 -1.63
C LYS A 246 -5.81 20.91 -2.11
N ARG A 247 -4.85 20.81 -1.18
CA ARG A 247 -3.45 20.52 -1.54
C ARG A 247 -3.29 19.11 -2.08
N ALA A 248 -3.98 18.14 -1.49
CA ALA A 248 -3.95 16.75 -1.95
C ALA A 248 -4.60 16.60 -3.33
N GLU A 249 -5.71 17.28 -3.58
CA GLU A 249 -6.34 17.37 -4.91
C GLU A 249 -5.38 17.92 -5.96
N THR A 250 -4.74 19.05 -5.65
CA THR A 250 -3.73 19.64 -6.54
C THR A 250 -2.58 18.66 -6.81
N LYS A 251 -2.12 17.95 -5.77
CA LYS A 251 -1.06 16.94 -5.89
C LYS A 251 -1.49 15.76 -6.76
N LEU A 252 -2.71 15.26 -6.56
CA LEU A 252 -3.27 14.16 -7.35
C LEU A 252 -3.39 14.55 -8.83
N ASN A 253 -3.93 15.74 -9.12
CA ASN A 253 -4.08 16.22 -10.48
C ASN A 253 -2.72 16.34 -11.19
N LYS A 254 -1.74 16.98 -10.55
CA LYS A 254 -0.36 17.07 -11.10
C LYS A 254 0.24 15.69 -11.37
N LEU A 255 0.02 14.72 -10.49
CA LEU A 255 0.53 13.37 -10.66
C LEU A 255 -0.11 12.67 -11.87
N LEU A 256 -1.42 12.80 -12.02
CA LEU A 256 -2.15 12.25 -13.16
C LEU A 256 -1.76 12.93 -14.48
N ASP A 257 -1.54 14.25 -14.46
CA ASP A 257 -1.05 14.98 -15.64
C ASP A 257 0.35 14.49 -16.03
N SER A 258 1.25 14.35 -15.07
CA SER A 258 2.59 13.82 -15.32
C SER A 258 2.58 12.37 -15.86
N ILE A 259 1.64 11.54 -15.41
CA ILE A 259 1.47 10.19 -15.96
C ILE A 259 1.03 10.26 -17.43
N GLU A 260 0.14 11.17 -17.76
CA GLU A 260 -0.36 11.35 -19.13
C GLU A 260 0.74 11.92 -20.06
N ASP A 261 1.51 12.88 -19.57
CA ASP A 261 2.69 13.41 -20.28
C ASP A 261 3.69 12.31 -20.60
N CYS A 262 4.01 11.45 -19.61
CA CYS A 262 4.90 10.32 -19.83
C CYS A 262 4.34 9.29 -20.82
N LYS A 263 3.03 9.05 -20.81
CA LYS A 263 2.38 8.15 -21.79
C LYS A 263 2.46 8.74 -23.20
N THR A 264 2.27 10.04 -23.35
CA THR A 264 2.25 10.73 -24.63
C THR A 264 3.65 10.82 -25.23
N SER A 265 4.65 11.14 -24.42
CA SER A 265 6.05 11.24 -24.85
C SER A 265 6.73 9.87 -25.01
N GLY A 266 6.25 8.84 -24.30
CA GLY A 266 6.94 7.56 -24.16
C GLY A 266 8.13 7.62 -23.17
N GLU A 267 8.40 8.79 -22.59
CA GLU A 267 9.54 9.00 -21.70
C GLU A 267 9.11 8.90 -20.21
N TYR A 268 9.78 8.02 -19.48
CA TYR A 268 9.53 7.79 -18.05
C TYR A 268 10.84 8.00 -17.29
N PRO A 269 11.15 9.24 -16.88
CA PRO A 269 12.43 9.55 -16.27
C PRO A 269 12.64 8.79 -14.95
N PRO A 270 13.79 8.15 -14.75
CA PRO A 270 14.13 7.57 -13.46
C PRO A 270 14.24 8.65 -12.39
N LYS A 271 13.82 8.30 -11.18
CA LYS A 271 13.89 9.20 -10.02
C LYS A 271 14.68 8.50 -8.90
N PRO A 272 16.02 8.56 -8.95
CA PRO A 272 16.85 7.91 -7.97
C PRO A 272 16.64 8.47 -6.57
N SER A 273 16.57 7.56 -5.60
CA SER A 273 16.34 7.91 -4.20
C SER A 273 16.81 6.76 -3.29
N PRO A 274 16.84 6.92 -1.96
CA PRO A 274 17.10 5.82 -1.04
C PRO A 274 16.20 4.60 -1.26
N LEU A 275 14.98 4.79 -1.80
CA LEU A 275 14.07 3.71 -2.14
C LEU A 275 14.58 2.77 -3.25
N CYS A 276 15.59 3.18 -4.01
CA CYS A 276 16.22 2.31 -5.02
C CYS A 276 16.81 1.03 -4.41
N HIS A 277 17.28 1.09 -3.17
CA HIS A 277 17.76 -0.09 -2.45
C HIS A 277 16.68 -1.18 -2.29
N TRP A 278 15.42 -0.77 -2.20
CA TRP A 278 14.28 -1.66 -2.03
C TRP A 278 13.48 -1.86 -3.34
N CYS A 279 13.94 -1.25 -4.42
CA CYS A 279 13.27 -1.34 -5.72
C CYS A 279 13.50 -2.73 -6.33
N PRO A 280 12.45 -3.45 -6.75
CA PRO A 280 12.58 -4.79 -7.30
C PRO A 280 13.33 -4.83 -8.65
N TYR A 281 13.49 -3.68 -9.30
CA TYR A 281 14.20 -3.57 -10.57
C TYR A 281 15.65 -3.13 -10.42
N CYS A 282 16.11 -2.92 -9.20
CA CYS A 282 17.46 -2.48 -8.91
C CYS A 282 18.35 -3.65 -8.48
N ALA A 283 19.52 -3.77 -9.06
CA ALA A 283 20.49 -4.84 -8.80
C ALA A 283 20.92 -4.97 -7.32
N THR A 284 20.67 -3.96 -6.51
CA THR A 284 21.04 -3.97 -5.08
C THR A 284 19.95 -4.44 -4.16
N ASN A 285 18.76 -4.77 -4.67
CA ASN A 285 17.70 -5.33 -3.82
C ASN A 285 17.96 -6.81 -3.58
N PRO A 286 18.28 -7.23 -2.34
CA PRO A 286 18.59 -8.63 -2.03
C PRO A 286 17.36 -9.56 -2.07
N ASN A 287 16.14 -8.99 -2.04
CA ASN A 287 14.89 -9.73 -1.85
C ASN A 287 14.21 -10.13 -3.16
N VAL A 288 14.79 -9.81 -4.31
CA VAL A 288 14.19 -10.10 -5.61
C VAL A 288 15.08 -11.04 -6.42
N GLY A 289 14.45 -12.05 -7.02
CA GLY A 289 15.12 -13.00 -7.92
C GLY A 289 15.83 -12.28 -9.08
N SER A 290 16.93 -12.86 -9.52
CA SER A 290 17.94 -12.25 -10.40
C SER A 290 17.43 -11.69 -11.74
N SER A 291 16.30 -12.20 -12.27
CA SER A 291 15.82 -11.82 -13.62
C SER A 291 15.26 -10.39 -13.74
N PHE A 292 14.83 -9.79 -12.63
CA PHE A 292 14.29 -8.44 -12.63
C PHE A 292 15.26 -7.37 -12.09
N ASN A 293 16.27 -7.78 -11.33
CA ASN A 293 17.20 -6.87 -10.65
C ASN A 293 18.04 -6.00 -11.61
N MET A 294 18.14 -6.39 -12.88
CA MET A 294 18.94 -5.69 -13.88
C MET A 294 18.10 -4.80 -14.82
N LEU A 295 16.79 -4.73 -14.62
CA LEU A 295 15.92 -3.95 -15.50
C LEU A 295 16.02 -2.44 -15.31
N CYS A 296 16.59 -1.98 -14.19
CA CYS A 296 16.87 -0.57 -13.97
C CYS A 296 18.37 -0.28 -14.17
N PRO A 297 18.79 0.19 -15.33
CA PRO A 297 20.18 0.46 -15.63
C PRO A 297 20.71 1.70 -14.90
N TYR A 298 19.80 2.62 -14.52
CA TYR A 298 20.18 3.91 -13.95
C TYR A 298 20.99 3.78 -12.66
N PHE A 299 20.69 2.82 -11.81
CA PHE A 299 21.44 2.63 -10.56
C PHE A 299 22.86 2.12 -10.79
N SER A 300 23.10 1.36 -11.87
CA SER A 300 24.44 0.88 -12.24
C SER A 300 25.34 2.00 -12.75
N LEU A 301 24.75 3.08 -13.27
CA LEU A 301 25.48 4.27 -13.75
C LEU A 301 25.96 5.18 -12.61
N TRP A 302 25.51 4.94 -11.38
CA TRP A 302 25.91 5.73 -10.22
C TRP A 302 27.34 5.39 -9.80
N THR A 303 28.10 6.42 -9.48
CA THR A 303 29.39 6.22 -8.82
C THR A 303 29.17 5.68 -7.41
N PRO A 304 30.19 5.02 -6.79
CA PRO A 304 30.11 4.60 -5.39
C PRO A 304 29.75 5.74 -4.44
N GLN A 305 30.19 6.96 -4.75
CA GLN A 305 29.87 8.14 -3.92
C GLN A 305 28.40 8.57 -4.08
N ASP A 306 27.84 8.54 -5.30
CA ASP A 306 26.43 8.82 -5.54
C ASP A 306 25.54 7.82 -4.78
N ARG A 307 25.90 6.52 -4.83
CA ARG A 307 25.18 5.45 -4.12
C ARG A 307 25.20 5.66 -2.62
N LYS A 308 26.34 6.02 -2.07
CA LYS A 308 26.52 6.24 -0.63
C LYS A 308 25.73 7.44 -0.11
N ASN A 309 25.71 8.52 -0.88
CA ASN A 309 25.10 9.79 -0.47
C ASN A 309 23.70 9.98 -0.99
N PHE A 310 23.22 9.12 -1.91
CA PHE A 310 22.00 9.32 -2.68
C PHE A 310 21.85 10.76 -3.19
N SER A 311 22.97 11.39 -3.52
CA SER A 311 23.00 12.77 -3.98
C SER A 311 22.45 12.84 -5.41
N VAL A 312 21.27 13.40 -5.54
CA VAL A 312 20.42 13.26 -6.70
C VAL A 312 20.37 14.54 -7.50
N ASN A 313 21.48 15.13 -7.83
CA ASN A 313 21.51 16.22 -8.80
C ASN A 313 21.91 15.75 -10.22
N ARG A 314 21.68 14.46 -10.54
CA ARG A 314 21.78 14.03 -11.92
C ARG A 314 20.51 14.39 -12.66
N THR A 315 20.62 15.28 -13.61
CA THR A 315 19.63 15.47 -14.65
C THR A 315 19.44 14.15 -15.40
N TYR A 316 18.19 13.79 -15.67
CA TYR A 316 17.87 12.71 -16.57
C TYR A 316 18.58 12.93 -17.92
N ASP A 317 19.41 11.96 -18.31
CA ASP A 317 20.09 11.95 -19.60
C ASP A 317 19.52 10.77 -20.40
N PRO A 318 18.68 11.03 -21.42
CA PRO A 318 18.05 9.98 -22.20
C PRO A 318 19.07 9.11 -22.95
N ASP A 319 20.20 9.66 -23.37
CA ASP A 319 21.19 8.90 -24.13
C ASP A 319 21.94 7.91 -23.24
N LEU A 320 22.25 8.30 -21.98
CA LEU A 320 22.84 7.39 -21.00
C LEU A 320 21.87 6.28 -20.59
N VAL A 321 20.59 6.59 -20.46
CA VAL A 321 19.56 5.59 -20.14
C VAL A 321 19.41 4.62 -21.30
N CYS A 322 19.36 5.10 -22.54
CA CYS A 322 19.25 4.26 -23.73
C CYS A 322 20.45 3.31 -23.87
N GLN A 323 21.68 3.79 -23.66
CA GLN A 323 22.88 2.96 -23.67
C GLN A 323 22.83 1.86 -22.60
N ALA A 324 22.44 2.21 -21.39
CA ALA A 324 22.35 1.25 -20.31
C ALA A 324 21.19 0.24 -20.52
N GLU A 325 20.07 0.64 -21.13
CA GLU A 325 19.01 -0.29 -21.52
C GLU A 325 19.49 -1.29 -22.58
N GLU A 326 20.31 -0.86 -23.53
CA GLU A 326 20.91 -1.74 -24.53
C GLU A 326 21.90 -2.74 -23.91
N GLU A 327 22.76 -2.27 -23.00
CA GLU A 327 23.68 -3.15 -22.24
C GLU A 327 22.94 -4.22 -21.44
N VAL A 328 21.81 -3.84 -20.77
CA VAL A 328 20.96 -4.78 -20.04
C VAL A 328 20.34 -5.79 -20.99
N LYS A 329 19.80 -5.36 -22.14
CA LYS A 329 19.23 -6.27 -23.14
C LYS A 329 20.27 -7.25 -23.67
N GLN A 330 21.48 -6.79 -23.95
CA GLN A 330 22.58 -7.64 -24.39
C GLN A 330 22.99 -8.65 -23.32
N SER A 331 23.10 -8.23 -22.07
CA SER A 331 23.39 -9.11 -20.92
C SER A 331 22.31 -10.18 -20.73
N MET A 332 21.04 -9.81 -20.83
CA MET A 332 19.94 -10.77 -20.72
C MET A 332 19.90 -11.77 -21.89
N ALA A 333 20.22 -11.32 -23.11
CA ALA A 333 20.33 -12.20 -24.27
C ALA A 333 21.44 -13.24 -24.12
N ILE A 334 22.58 -12.86 -23.55
CA ILE A 334 23.70 -13.77 -23.30
C ILE A 334 23.30 -14.84 -22.27
N HIS A 335 22.57 -14.49 -21.21
CA HIS A 335 22.12 -15.45 -20.19
C HIS A 335 21.01 -16.38 -20.71
N ALA A 336 20.20 -15.97 -21.68
CA ALA A 336 19.16 -16.82 -22.29
C ALA A 336 19.74 -17.93 -23.19
N PHE A 337 20.98 -17.82 -23.62
CA PHE A 337 21.69 -18.83 -24.42
C PHE A 337 22.57 -19.81 -23.59
N THR A 338 22.60 -19.68 -22.28
CA THR A 338 23.46 -20.48 -21.39
C THR A 338 22.68 -21.51 -20.55
N PHE A 339 21.42 -21.81 -20.89
CA PHE A 339 20.61 -22.88 -20.30
C PHE A 339 20.18 -23.90 -21.36
#